data_68f69434f08dda69f516a914ae53d0cd
#
_entry.id   68f69434f08dda69f516a914ae53d0cd
#
_cell.length_a   1.000
_cell.length_b   1.000
_cell.length_c   1.000
_cell.angle_alpha   90.00
_cell.angle_beta   90.00
_cell.angle_gamma   90.00
#
_symmetry.space_group_name_H-M   'P 1'
#
loop_
_entity.id
_entity.type
_entity.pdbx_description
1 polymer ?
#
loop_
_entity_poly.entity_id
_entity_poly.type
_entity_poly.pdbx_seq_one_letter_code
_entity_poly.pdbx_strand_id
1 'polypeptide(L)'
;VTTVHTARRRYDMALLRFQARLESPKADRIFPWAVALCLWLVLAVLAVARSKDLGLSSTLGFHLQALHLMESGVSPDVSELGTNIFAQHAAFIFFPIALLTKIFPPTETLLVVQAFAIAIAVVPLWRIGRESANLRIGACSAITLAYALHPSVQNLNLAGFHPEVFALPALLAAYLQGQKERWWTVAVFLLIVVSSRSDLGLAVAALGVVFILEDKQRKGVLVAAIGLSWFLVMAFVVQPAIGNGEYPHLKSFASYGAGSFGVLFGMISDPFSVLGDLFERESFEKVLLLVAPVLFLPLVRMRYLSPVLPLLG
;
A
#
# COMPACT_ATOMS: atom_id res chain seq x y z
N VAL A 1 47.60 -10.76 -25.28
CA VAL A 1 47.08 -9.55 -24.61
C VAL A 1 46.07 -8.87 -25.51
N THR A 2 46.29 -8.75 -26.83
CA THR A 2 45.44 -8.07 -27.84
C THR A 2 44.08 -8.72 -28.03
N THR A 3 43.95 -10.03 -27.96
CA THR A 3 42.68 -10.79 -28.16
C THR A 3 41.69 -10.61 -27.02
N VAL A 4 42.14 -10.48 -25.78
CA VAL A 4 41.28 -10.27 -24.60
C VAL A 4 40.68 -8.85 -24.63
N HIS A 5 41.44 -7.85 -25.04
CA HIS A 5 40.96 -6.48 -25.16
C HIS A 5 39.90 -6.31 -26.26
N THR A 6 40.03 -7.04 -27.37
CA THR A 6 39.06 -7.03 -28.46
C THR A 6 37.77 -7.77 -28.08
N ALA A 7 37.84 -8.88 -27.37
CA ALA A 7 36.68 -9.59 -26.89
C ALA A 7 35.86 -8.77 -25.87
N ARG A 8 36.53 -8.14 -24.89
CA ARG A 8 35.92 -7.24 -23.91
C ARG A 8 35.22 -6.07 -24.58
N ARG A 9 35.88 -5.42 -25.56
CA ARG A 9 35.32 -4.28 -26.31
C ARG A 9 34.08 -4.69 -27.13
N ARG A 10 34.06 -5.90 -27.71
CA ARG A 10 32.87 -6.45 -28.42
C ARG A 10 31.73 -6.71 -27.46
N TYR A 11 32.00 -7.25 -26.29
CA TYR A 11 31.01 -7.47 -25.24
C TYR A 11 30.41 -6.14 -24.75
N ASP A 12 31.26 -5.17 -24.43
CA ASP A 12 30.83 -3.83 -24.00
C ASP A 12 29.96 -3.14 -25.06
N MET A 13 30.32 -3.25 -26.35
CA MET A 13 29.56 -2.70 -27.46
C MET A 13 28.23 -3.42 -27.67
N ALA A 14 28.19 -4.75 -27.46
CA ALA A 14 26.94 -5.52 -27.53
C ALA A 14 25.99 -5.12 -26.38
N LEU A 15 26.53 -4.96 -25.18
CA LEU A 15 25.82 -4.52 -23.98
C LEU A 15 25.24 -3.12 -24.16
N LEU A 16 26.03 -2.19 -24.68
CA LEU A 16 25.58 -0.82 -24.99
C LEU A 16 24.49 -0.79 -26.05
N ARG A 17 24.61 -1.61 -27.11
CA ARG A 17 23.57 -1.73 -28.13
C ARG A 17 22.29 -2.35 -27.58
N PHE A 18 22.39 -3.34 -26.72
CA PHE A 18 21.24 -3.93 -26.04
C PHE A 18 20.56 -2.91 -25.11
N GLN A 19 21.34 -2.17 -24.30
CA GLN A 19 20.82 -1.07 -23.49
C GLN A 19 20.13 0.00 -24.31
N ALA A 20 20.75 0.43 -25.43
CA ALA A 20 20.16 1.42 -26.32
C ALA A 20 18.84 0.94 -26.97
N ARG A 21 18.72 -0.35 -27.26
CA ARG A 21 17.46 -0.95 -27.78
C ARG A 21 16.37 -0.99 -26.69
N LEU A 22 16.73 -1.29 -25.46
CA LEU A 22 15.80 -1.29 -24.33
C LEU A 22 15.32 0.14 -23.99
N GLU A 23 16.16 1.17 -24.17
CA GLU A 23 15.80 2.57 -23.90
C GLU A 23 14.94 3.20 -25.00
N SER A 24 14.19 2.38 -25.78
CA SER A 24 13.24 2.90 -26.76
C SER A 24 11.99 3.46 -26.06
N PRO A 25 11.38 4.56 -26.56
CA PRO A 25 10.14 5.10 -26.00
C PRO A 25 8.97 4.11 -25.99
N LYS A 26 8.97 3.16 -26.96
CA LYS A 26 7.96 2.09 -27.01
C LYS A 26 8.15 1.09 -25.88
N ALA A 27 9.39 0.66 -25.64
CA ALA A 27 9.69 -0.24 -24.53
C ALA A 27 9.35 0.40 -23.17
N ASP A 28 9.72 1.66 -22.97
CA ASP A 28 9.38 2.40 -21.75
C ASP A 28 7.87 2.50 -21.49
N ARG A 29 7.06 2.60 -22.56
CA ARG A 29 5.60 2.64 -22.44
C ARG A 29 4.97 1.27 -22.16
N ILE A 30 5.43 0.22 -22.83
CA ILE A 30 4.81 -1.12 -22.81
C ILE A 30 5.30 -1.96 -21.64
N PHE A 31 6.58 -1.89 -21.31
CA PHE A 31 7.23 -2.75 -20.34
C PHE A 31 6.54 -2.79 -18.96
N PRO A 32 6.21 -1.65 -18.30
CA PRO A 32 5.57 -1.67 -17.01
C PRO A 32 4.18 -2.35 -17.02
N TRP A 33 3.42 -2.20 -18.11
CA TRP A 33 2.13 -2.85 -18.27
C TRP A 33 2.26 -4.36 -18.51
N ALA A 34 3.25 -4.78 -19.28
CA ALA A 34 3.52 -6.19 -19.52
C ALA A 34 3.95 -6.89 -18.23
N VAL A 35 4.83 -6.24 -17.44
CA VAL A 35 5.24 -6.75 -16.12
C VAL A 35 4.06 -6.79 -15.14
N ALA A 36 3.25 -5.74 -15.09
CA ALA A 36 2.07 -5.71 -14.25
C ALA A 36 1.08 -6.82 -14.61
N LEU A 37 0.83 -7.05 -15.91
CA LEU A 37 -0.04 -8.14 -16.37
C LEU A 37 0.51 -9.52 -15.99
N CYS A 38 1.81 -9.76 -16.23
CA CYS A 38 2.46 -11.01 -15.88
C CYS A 38 2.41 -11.26 -14.37
N LEU A 39 2.74 -10.24 -13.59
CA LEU A 39 2.71 -10.32 -12.12
C LEU A 39 1.28 -10.58 -11.62
N TRP A 40 0.28 -9.89 -12.17
CA TRP A 40 -1.12 -10.12 -11.84
C TRP A 40 -1.54 -11.57 -12.07
N LEU A 41 -1.25 -12.12 -13.26
CA LEU A 41 -1.61 -13.50 -13.58
C LEU A 41 -0.94 -14.50 -12.62
N VAL A 42 0.36 -14.31 -12.34
CA VAL A 42 1.09 -15.18 -11.40
C VAL A 42 0.49 -15.08 -9.99
N LEU A 43 0.31 -13.89 -9.47
CA LEU A 43 -0.23 -13.67 -8.12
C LEU A 43 -1.67 -14.19 -7.99
N ALA A 44 -2.52 -13.97 -8.99
CA ALA A 44 -3.90 -14.46 -8.99
C ALA A 44 -3.95 -15.99 -8.99
N VAL A 45 -3.16 -16.64 -9.85
CA VAL A 45 -3.10 -18.12 -9.89
C VAL A 45 -2.61 -18.69 -8.56
N LEU A 46 -1.55 -18.12 -7.98
CA LEU A 46 -1.01 -18.58 -6.70
C LEU A 46 -2.01 -18.39 -5.55
N ALA A 47 -2.69 -17.22 -5.47
CA ALA A 47 -3.68 -16.96 -4.42
C ALA A 47 -4.88 -17.89 -4.52
N VAL A 48 -5.42 -18.10 -5.74
CA VAL A 48 -6.56 -19.00 -5.97
C VAL A 48 -6.16 -20.46 -5.73
N ALA A 49 -4.98 -20.91 -6.18
CA ALA A 49 -4.50 -22.25 -5.91
C ALA A 49 -4.39 -22.50 -4.40
N ARG A 50 -3.73 -21.59 -3.67
CA ARG A 50 -3.62 -21.69 -2.22
C ARG A 50 -4.97 -21.75 -1.51
N SER A 51 -5.96 -20.97 -1.96
CA SER A 51 -7.29 -21.00 -1.35
C SER A 51 -7.99 -22.36 -1.55
N LYS A 52 -7.77 -23.04 -2.68
CA LYS A 52 -8.31 -24.36 -2.96
C LYS A 52 -7.66 -25.47 -2.15
N ASP A 53 -6.40 -25.31 -1.77
CA ASP A 53 -5.67 -26.23 -0.89
C ASP A 53 -5.99 -26.04 0.59
N LEU A 54 -7.15 -25.43 0.94
CA LEU A 54 -7.59 -25.12 2.29
C LEU A 54 -6.65 -24.17 3.06
N GLY A 55 -5.80 -23.43 2.34
CA GLY A 55 -4.94 -22.39 2.90
C GLY A 55 -5.68 -21.06 3.13
N LEU A 56 -6.96 -21.13 3.53
CA LEU A 56 -7.77 -19.94 3.83
C LEU A 56 -7.31 -19.31 5.14
N SER A 57 -7.03 -18.01 5.11
CA SER A 57 -6.83 -17.24 6.33
C SER A 57 -8.17 -16.75 6.89
N SER A 58 -8.20 -16.46 8.18
CA SER A 58 -9.36 -15.84 8.85
C SER A 58 -9.80 -14.54 8.17
N THR A 59 -8.85 -13.73 7.69
CA THR A 59 -9.14 -12.47 6.99
C THR A 59 -9.99 -12.65 5.74
N LEU A 60 -9.77 -13.69 4.94
CA LEU A 60 -10.63 -14.00 3.80
C LEU A 60 -12.01 -14.45 4.28
N GLY A 61 -12.08 -15.28 5.33
CA GLY A 61 -13.33 -15.73 5.94
C GLY A 61 -14.21 -14.57 6.41
N PHE A 62 -13.63 -13.57 7.07
CA PHE A 62 -14.36 -12.36 7.51
C PHE A 62 -15.03 -11.62 6.36
N HIS A 63 -14.29 -11.42 5.28
CA HIS A 63 -14.79 -10.69 4.12
C HIS A 63 -15.84 -11.49 3.35
N LEU A 64 -15.72 -12.82 3.26
CA LEU A 64 -16.73 -13.68 2.65
C LEU A 64 -18.02 -13.70 3.48
N GLN A 65 -17.92 -13.78 4.83
CA GLN A 65 -19.07 -13.67 5.70
C GLN A 65 -19.75 -12.31 5.57
N ALA A 66 -18.97 -11.22 5.56
CA ALA A 66 -19.49 -9.88 5.39
C ALA A 66 -20.22 -9.71 4.05
N LEU A 67 -19.66 -10.24 2.95
CA LEU A 67 -20.33 -10.24 1.63
C LEU A 67 -21.68 -10.96 1.67
N HIS A 68 -21.71 -12.15 2.24
CA HIS A 68 -22.95 -12.93 2.34
C HIS A 68 -24.04 -12.19 3.14
N LEU A 69 -23.68 -11.56 4.25
CA LEU A 69 -24.59 -10.75 5.06
C LEU A 69 -25.08 -9.52 4.28
N MET A 70 -24.19 -8.81 3.59
CA MET A 70 -24.55 -7.66 2.74
C MET A 70 -25.47 -8.04 1.60
N GLU A 71 -25.25 -9.18 0.95
CA GLU A 71 -26.13 -9.71 -0.11
C GLU A 71 -27.51 -10.06 0.42
N SER A 72 -27.59 -10.52 1.66
CA SER A 72 -28.85 -10.83 2.36
C SER A 72 -29.56 -9.57 2.91
N GLY A 73 -28.98 -8.37 2.73
CA GLY A 73 -29.52 -7.12 3.24
C GLY A 73 -29.44 -6.96 4.76
N VAL A 74 -28.55 -7.74 5.40
CA VAL A 74 -28.30 -7.73 6.85
C VAL A 74 -27.01 -6.97 7.16
N SER A 75 -26.91 -6.41 8.36
CA SER A 75 -25.68 -5.77 8.84
C SER A 75 -24.51 -6.76 8.75
N PRO A 76 -23.34 -6.35 8.20
CA PRO A 76 -22.18 -7.22 8.04
C PRO A 76 -21.40 -7.40 9.36
N ASP A 77 -22.11 -7.90 10.38
CA ASP A 77 -21.56 -8.23 11.68
C ASP A 77 -20.88 -9.59 11.63
N VAL A 78 -19.57 -9.60 11.62
CA VAL A 78 -18.77 -10.81 11.46
C VAL A 78 -18.64 -11.52 12.80
N SER A 79 -19.06 -12.80 12.86
CA SER A 79 -19.16 -13.56 14.11
C SER A 79 -17.84 -13.68 14.85
N GLU A 80 -16.73 -13.88 14.14
CA GLU A 80 -15.41 -14.03 14.74
C GLU A 80 -14.84 -12.69 15.25
N LEU A 81 -15.22 -11.58 14.62
CA LEU A 81 -14.83 -10.24 15.06
C LEU A 81 -15.73 -9.73 16.20
N GLY A 82 -16.94 -10.29 16.35
CA GLY A 82 -17.94 -9.80 17.30
C GLY A 82 -18.43 -8.39 17.02
N THR A 83 -18.19 -7.86 15.82
CA THR A 83 -18.57 -6.50 15.43
C THR A 83 -18.73 -6.38 13.93
N ASN A 84 -19.25 -5.24 13.49
CA ASN A 84 -19.38 -4.90 12.08
C ASN A 84 -17.99 -4.76 11.43
N ILE A 85 -17.82 -5.34 10.22
CA ILE A 85 -16.53 -5.30 9.51
C ILE A 85 -16.04 -3.87 9.24
N PHE A 86 -16.98 -2.93 8.99
CA PHE A 86 -16.62 -1.52 8.78
C PHE A 86 -16.25 -0.80 10.07
N ALA A 87 -16.68 -1.28 11.23
CA ALA A 87 -16.19 -0.78 12.50
C ALA A 87 -14.71 -1.12 12.71
N GLN A 88 -14.28 -2.30 12.24
CA GLN A 88 -12.90 -2.76 12.40
C GLN A 88 -11.90 -1.94 11.56
N HIS A 89 -12.20 -1.72 10.27
CA HIS A 89 -11.23 -1.13 9.34
C HIS A 89 -11.76 0.05 8.51
N ALA A 90 -13.07 0.29 8.50
CA ALA A 90 -13.75 1.27 7.63
C ALA A 90 -13.30 1.20 6.16
N ALA A 91 -13.19 -0.05 5.64
CA ALA A 91 -12.69 -0.34 4.30
C ALA A 91 -13.81 -0.17 3.25
N PHE A 92 -14.20 1.06 2.94
CA PHE A 92 -15.30 1.36 2.00
C PHE A 92 -15.03 0.92 0.57
N ILE A 93 -13.78 0.70 0.18
CA ILE A 93 -13.40 0.10 -1.10
C ILE A 93 -14.05 -1.29 -1.29
N PHE A 94 -14.49 -1.91 -0.23
CA PHE A 94 -15.18 -3.19 -0.25
C PHE A 94 -16.55 -3.14 -0.97
N PHE A 95 -17.26 -2.00 -0.95
CA PHE A 95 -18.54 -1.85 -1.64
C PHE A 95 -18.46 -2.06 -3.17
N PRO A 96 -17.57 -1.37 -3.91
CA PRO A 96 -17.43 -1.63 -5.34
C PRO A 96 -16.94 -3.05 -5.64
N ILE A 97 -16.13 -3.65 -4.76
CA ILE A 97 -15.69 -5.05 -4.92
C ILE A 97 -16.87 -6.00 -4.71
N ALA A 98 -17.76 -5.74 -3.74
CA ALA A 98 -18.96 -6.50 -3.49
C ALA A 98 -19.94 -6.49 -4.68
N LEU A 99 -19.91 -5.46 -5.54
CA LEU A 99 -20.68 -5.48 -6.78
C LEU A 99 -20.16 -6.49 -7.80
N LEU A 100 -18.86 -6.73 -7.82
CA LEU A 100 -18.25 -7.73 -8.72
C LEU A 100 -18.58 -9.15 -8.29
N THR A 101 -18.72 -9.40 -6.98
CA THR A 101 -19.06 -10.74 -6.46
C THR A 101 -20.50 -11.17 -6.80
N LYS A 102 -21.36 -10.25 -7.21
CA LYS A 102 -22.69 -10.59 -7.78
C LYS A 102 -22.61 -11.27 -9.15
N ILE A 103 -21.49 -11.13 -9.86
CA ILE A 103 -21.30 -11.64 -11.21
C ILE A 103 -20.33 -12.83 -11.20
N PHE A 104 -19.30 -12.79 -10.35
CA PHE A 104 -18.23 -13.75 -10.28
C PHE A 104 -18.17 -14.42 -8.90
N PRO A 105 -17.60 -15.64 -8.79
CA PRO A 105 -17.46 -16.32 -7.50
C PRO A 105 -16.76 -15.45 -6.46
N PRO A 106 -17.30 -15.30 -5.25
CA PRO A 106 -16.80 -14.32 -4.26
C PRO A 106 -15.34 -14.53 -3.89
N THR A 107 -14.93 -15.75 -3.59
CA THR A 107 -13.56 -16.08 -3.15
C THR A 107 -12.53 -15.70 -4.21
N GLU A 108 -12.72 -16.17 -5.43
CA GLU A 108 -11.82 -15.89 -6.55
C GLU A 108 -11.81 -14.41 -6.88
N THR A 109 -12.96 -13.74 -6.83
CA THR A 109 -13.05 -12.29 -7.10
C THR A 109 -12.20 -11.49 -6.13
N LEU A 110 -12.32 -11.73 -4.82
CA LEU A 110 -11.52 -11.03 -3.82
C LEU A 110 -10.03 -11.21 -4.06
N LEU A 111 -9.59 -12.45 -4.29
CA LEU A 111 -8.18 -12.78 -4.48
C LEU A 111 -7.61 -12.22 -5.78
N VAL A 112 -8.36 -12.31 -6.89
CA VAL A 112 -7.93 -11.82 -8.21
C VAL A 112 -7.86 -10.29 -8.24
N VAL A 113 -8.83 -9.60 -7.62
CA VAL A 113 -8.85 -8.14 -7.54
C VAL A 113 -7.75 -7.63 -6.62
N GLN A 114 -7.44 -8.32 -5.52
CA GLN A 114 -6.28 -8.04 -4.67
C GLN A 114 -4.97 -8.19 -5.45
N ALA A 115 -4.79 -9.32 -6.14
CA ALA A 115 -3.61 -9.56 -6.97
C ALA A 115 -3.44 -8.48 -8.05
N PHE A 116 -4.56 -8.00 -8.64
CA PHE A 116 -4.55 -6.87 -9.56
C PHE A 116 -4.04 -5.58 -8.90
N ALA A 117 -4.54 -5.25 -7.70
CA ALA A 117 -4.12 -4.05 -6.97
C ALA A 117 -2.62 -4.09 -6.65
N ILE A 118 -2.09 -5.24 -6.23
CA ILE A 118 -0.65 -5.42 -5.99
C ILE A 118 0.14 -5.24 -7.29
N ALA A 119 -0.29 -5.88 -8.37
CA ALA A 119 0.44 -5.88 -9.63
C ALA A 119 0.44 -4.51 -10.33
N ILE A 120 -0.68 -3.79 -10.31
CA ILE A 120 -0.81 -2.49 -10.98
C ILE A 120 0.10 -1.42 -10.36
N ALA A 121 0.55 -1.59 -9.11
CA ALA A 121 1.50 -0.71 -8.45
C ALA A 121 2.84 -0.59 -9.20
N VAL A 122 3.20 -1.60 -9.98
CA VAL A 122 4.37 -1.59 -10.88
C VAL A 122 4.34 -0.37 -11.82
N VAL A 123 3.16 0.02 -12.31
CA VAL A 123 3.05 1.09 -13.30
C VAL A 123 3.43 2.46 -12.71
N PRO A 124 2.82 2.95 -11.64
CA PRO A 124 3.25 4.21 -11.04
C PRO A 124 4.67 4.13 -10.46
N LEU A 125 5.10 2.99 -9.92
CA LEU A 125 6.47 2.79 -9.44
C LEU A 125 7.49 3.00 -10.57
N TRP A 126 7.27 2.37 -11.72
CA TRP A 126 8.08 2.57 -12.92
C TRP A 126 8.13 4.03 -13.35
N ARG A 127 6.95 4.68 -13.43
CA ARG A 127 6.85 6.07 -13.86
C ARG A 127 7.56 7.03 -12.90
N ILE A 128 7.48 6.80 -11.59
CA ILE A 128 8.25 7.58 -10.60
C ILE A 128 9.75 7.41 -10.86
N GLY A 129 10.22 6.19 -11.08
CA GLY A 129 11.62 5.94 -11.41
C GLY A 129 12.07 6.67 -12.67
N ARG A 130 11.28 6.63 -13.73
CA ARG A 130 11.61 7.25 -15.02
C ARG A 130 11.45 8.77 -15.04
N GLU A 131 10.33 9.27 -14.52
CA GLU A 131 9.92 10.68 -14.70
C GLU A 131 10.37 11.56 -13.52
N SER A 132 10.38 11.05 -12.30
CA SER A 132 10.77 11.85 -11.12
C SER A 132 12.23 11.62 -10.70
N ALA A 133 12.70 10.39 -10.76
CA ALA A 133 14.08 10.05 -10.38
C ALA A 133 15.05 10.00 -11.57
N ASN A 134 14.58 10.17 -12.80
CA ASN A 134 15.39 10.13 -14.05
C ASN A 134 16.27 8.87 -14.18
N LEU A 135 15.77 7.74 -13.67
CA LEU A 135 16.49 6.47 -13.71
C LEU A 135 16.46 5.87 -15.12
N ARG A 136 17.52 5.16 -15.48
CA ARG A 136 17.56 4.35 -16.70
C ARG A 136 16.66 3.13 -16.58
N ILE A 137 16.23 2.57 -17.71
CA ILE A 137 15.35 1.40 -17.78
C ILE A 137 15.89 0.23 -16.95
N GLY A 138 17.18 -0.03 -16.99
CA GLY A 138 17.79 -1.11 -16.18
C GLY A 138 17.59 -0.94 -14.68
N ALA A 139 17.75 0.28 -14.16
CA ALA A 139 17.51 0.58 -12.75
C ALA A 139 16.02 0.47 -12.39
N CYS A 140 15.14 0.98 -13.26
CA CYS A 140 13.69 0.82 -13.07
C CYS A 140 13.28 -0.66 -13.10
N SER A 141 13.85 -1.47 -13.99
CA SER A 141 13.60 -2.91 -14.04
C SER A 141 14.05 -3.61 -12.74
N ALA A 142 15.22 -3.25 -12.22
CA ALA A 142 15.72 -3.81 -10.96
C ALA A 142 14.79 -3.47 -9.78
N ILE A 143 14.33 -2.22 -9.67
CA ILE A 143 13.40 -1.78 -8.63
C ILE A 143 12.05 -2.50 -8.78
N THR A 144 11.53 -2.61 -9.98
CA THR A 144 10.27 -3.32 -10.27
C THR A 144 10.37 -4.79 -9.93
N LEU A 145 11.49 -5.43 -10.26
CA LEU A 145 11.74 -6.83 -9.91
C LEU A 145 11.90 -7.02 -8.39
N ALA A 146 12.62 -6.11 -7.73
CA ALA A 146 12.74 -6.10 -6.28
C ALA A 146 11.36 -5.97 -5.60
N TYR A 147 10.49 -5.11 -6.09
CA TYR A 147 9.10 -5.00 -5.63
C TYR A 147 8.34 -6.32 -5.85
N ALA A 148 8.35 -6.85 -7.07
CA ALA A 148 7.60 -8.05 -7.43
C ALA A 148 8.04 -9.29 -6.62
N LEU A 149 9.33 -9.40 -6.31
CA LEU A 149 9.92 -10.51 -5.54
C LEU A 149 10.00 -10.24 -4.04
N HIS A 150 9.54 -9.07 -3.57
CA HIS A 150 9.63 -8.73 -2.15
C HIS A 150 8.82 -9.73 -1.31
N PRO A 151 9.40 -10.31 -0.25
CA PRO A 151 8.71 -11.32 0.57
C PRO A 151 7.40 -10.81 1.15
N SER A 152 7.33 -9.54 1.60
CA SER A 152 6.11 -8.96 2.13
C SER A 152 5.01 -8.85 1.08
N VAL A 153 5.33 -8.57 -0.19
CA VAL A 153 4.37 -8.52 -1.30
C VAL A 153 3.80 -9.92 -1.57
N GLN A 154 4.66 -10.93 -1.61
CA GLN A 154 4.28 -12.32 -1.84
C GLN A 154 3.43 -12.86 -0.67
N ASN A 155 3.88 -12.62 0.57
CA ASN A 155 3.15 -13.04 1.76
C ASN A 155 1.78 -12.38 1.87
N LEU A 156 1.69 -11.07 1.60
CA LEU A 156 0.43 -10.32 1.60
C LEU A 156 -0.58 -10.92 0.60
N ASN A 157 -0.12 -11.29 -0.60
CA ASN A 157 -0.96 -11.92 -1.61
C ASN A 157 -1.48 -13.30 -1.18
N LEU A 158 -0.70 -14.03 -0.38
CA LEU A 158 -1.03 -15.39 0.07
C LEU A 158 -1.72 -15.42 1.45
N ALA A 159 -1.74 -14.31 2.18
CA ALA A 159 -2.30 -14.24 3.53
C ALA A 159 -3.83 -14.14 3.60
N GLY A 160 -4.51 -14.02 2.48
CA GLY A 160 -5.95 -13.84 2.37
C GLY A 160 -6.34 -12.54 1.68
N PHE A 161 -7.51 -11.98 2.00
CA PHE A 161 -7.95 -10.72 1.41
C PHE A 161 -7.65 -9.54 2.34
N HIS A 162 -7.02 -8.51 1.78
CA HIS A 162 -6.56 -7.31 2.46
C HIS A 162 -6.95 -6.06 1.67
N PRO A 163 -8.03 -5.35 2.03
CA PRO A 163 -8.47 -4.16 1.30
C PRO A 163 -7.44 -3.03 1.25
N GLU A 164 -6.51 -2.96 2.20
CA GLU A 164 -5.43 -1.97 2.24
C GLU A 164 -4.46 -2.05 1.06
N VAL A 165 -4.40 -3.16 0.33
CA VAL A 165 -3.51 -3.30 -0.83
C VAL A 165 -3.81 -2.30 -1.95
N PHE A 166 -5.05 -1.82 -2.05
CA PHE A 166 -5.43 -0.82 -3.05
C PHE A 166 -4.79 0.54 -2.79
N ALA A 167 -4.40 0.81 -1.57
CA ALA A 167 -3.75 2.06 -1.20
C ALA A 167 -2.36 2.20 -1.83
N LEU A 168 -1.61 1.11 -1.99
CA LEU A 168 -0.24 1.18 -2.50
C LEU A 168 -0.17 1.76 -3.92
N PRO A 169 -0.85 1.19 -4.95
CA PRO A 169 -0.85 1.78 -6.29
C PRO A 169 -1.44 3.20 -6.29
N ALA A 170 -2.45 3.45 -5.47
CA ALA A 170 -3.10 4.75 -5.40
C ALA A 170 -2.18 5.83 -4.77
N LEU A 171 -1.44 5.53 -3.70
CA LEU A 171 -0.45 6.45 -3.12
C LEU A 171 0.67 6.78 -4.10
N LEU A 172 1.23 5.76 -4.78
CA LEU A 172 2.26 5.97 -5.79
C LEU A 172 1.73 6.81 -6.96
N ALA A 173 0.50 6.55 -7.41
CA ALA A 173 -0.13 7.33 -8.46
C ALA A 173 -0.44 8.77 -7.99
N ALA A 174 -0.93 8.96 -6.77
CA ALA A 174 -1.17 10.28 -6.18
C ALA A 174 0.12 11.12 -6.13
N TYR A 175 1.22 10.52 -5.65
CA TYR A 175 2.52 11.16 -5.67
C TYR A 175 2.94 11.58 -7.09
N LEU A 176 2.87 10.66 -8.05
CA LEU A 176 3.23 10.92 -9.46
C LEU A 176 2.38 12.04 -10.06
N GLN A 177 1.07 12.04 -9.82
CA GLN A 177 0.17 13.09 -10.33
C GLN A 177 0.40 14.42 -9.61
N GLY A 178 0.77 14.41 -8.34
CA GLY A 178 1.17 15.59 -7.59
C GLY A 178 2.46 16.23 -8.14
N GLN A 179 3.41 15.40 -8.62
CA GLN A 179 4.59 15.91 -9.34
C GLN A 179 4.22 16.64 -10.63
N LYS A 180 3.13 16.20 -11.31
CA LYS A 180 2.60 16.80 -12.54
C LYS A 180 1.57 17.91 -12.27
N GLU A 181 1.37 18.30 -11.04
CA GLU A 181 0.39 19.30 -10.58
C GLU A 181 -1.07 19.00 -10.98
N ARG A 182 -1.40 17.74 -11.21
CA ARG A 182 -2.74 17.29 -11.59
C ARG A 182 -3.58 16.99 -10.33
N TRP A 183 -3.95 18.02 -9.58
CA TRP A 183 -4.53 17.89 -8.25
C TRP A 183 -5.89 17.20 -8.22
N TRP A 184 -6.69 17.28 -9.28
CA TRP A 184 -7.94 16.52 -9.36
C TRP A 184 -7.68 15.00 -9.38
N THR A 185 -6.71 14.56 -10.16
CA THR A 185 -6.34 13.13 -10.19
C THR A 185 -5.70 12.68 -8.88
N VAL A 186 -4.94 13.56 -8.21
CA VAL A 186 -4.46 13.31 -6.85
C VAL A 186 -5.65 13.04 -5.93
N ALA A 187 -6.67 13.90 -5.92
CA ALA A 187 -7.84 13.73 -5.06
C ALA A 187 -8.55 12.39 -5.30
N VAL A 188 -8.71 11.96 -6.56
CA VAL A 188 -9.29 10.64 -6.88
C VAL A 188 -8.47 9.51 -6.30
N PHE A 189 -7.14 9.53 -6.46
CA PHE A 189 -6.29 8.49 -5.88
C PHE A 189 -6.28 8.51 -4.36
N LEU A 190 -6.28 9.69 -3.74
CA LEU A 190 -6.38 9.80 -2.28
C LEU A 190 -7.71 9.26 -1.75
N LEU A 191 -8.81 9.44 -2.48
CA LEU A 191 -10.08 8.83 -2.13
C LEU A 191 -10.00 7.29 -2.12
N ILE A 192 -9.31 6.68 -3.08
CA ILE A 192 -9.06 5.23 -3.08
C ILE A 192 -8.23 4.84 -1.83
N VAL A 193 -7.18 5.60 -1.51
CA VAL A 193 -6.35 5.32 -0.33
C VAL A 193 -7.18 5.31 0.95
N VAL A 194 -7.90 6.39 1.23
CA VAL A 194 -8.67 6.52 2.47
C VAL A 194 -9.88 5.58 2.52
N SER A 195 -10.39 5.14 1.36
CA SER A 195 -11.45 4.14 1.27
C SER A 195 -10.95 2.72 1.55
N SER A 196 -9.65 2.48 1.46
CA SER A 196 -9.07 1.14 1.62
C SER A 196 -8.95 0.74 3.09
N ARG A 197 -8.61 1.69 3.98
CA ARG A 197 -8.58 1.52 5.43
C ARG A 197 -8.53 2.87 6.12
N SER A 198 -9.15 3.00 7.27
CA SER A 198 -9.32 4.28 7.99
C SER A 198 -8.00 4.95 8.40
N ASP A 199 -7.05 4.18 8.91
CA ASP A 199 -5.73 4.64 9.37
C ASP A 199 -4.82 5.14 8.24
N LEU A 200 -5.09 4.75 6.99
CA LEU A 200 -4.38 5.27 5.81
C LEU A 200 -4.59 6.78 5.59
N GLY A 201 -5.53 7.40 6.30
CA GLY A 201 -5.57 8.85 6.44
C GLY A 201 -4.25 9.45 6.94
N LEU A 202 -3.54 8.76 7.83
CA LEU A 202 -2.21 9.17 8.29
C LEU A 202 -1.15 9.09 7.18
N ALA A 203 -1.22 8.06 6.31
CA ALA A 203 -0.33 7.97 5.15
C ALA A 203 -0.60 9.09 4.14
N VAL A 204 -1.86 9.49 3.96
CA VAL A 204 -2.24 10.66 3.16
C VAL A 204 -1.72 11.95 3.79
N ALA A 205 -1.83 12.12 5.11
CA ALA A 205 -1.28 13.27 5.81
C ALA A 205 0.24 13.37 5.63
N ALA A 206 0.94 12.26 5.77
CA ALA A 206 2.39 12.19 5.56
C ALA A 206 2.80 12.45 4.09
N LEU A 207 2.00 12.00 3.10
CA LEU A 207 2.19 12.38 1.71
C LEU A 207 2.03 13.90 1.51
N GLY A 208 1.09 14.53 2.22
CA GLY A 208 0.94 15.98 2.26
C GLY A 208 2.21 16.67 2.77
N VAL A 209 2.85 16.14 3.81
CA VAL A 209 4.16 16.63 4.32
C VAL A 209 5.24 16.48 3.25
N VAL A 210 5.29 15.38 2.51
CA VAL A 210 6.23 15.21 1.39
C VAL A 210 6.03 16.33 0.35
N PHE A 211 4.79 16.65 -0.01
CA PHE A 211 4.50 17.75 -0.94
C PHE A 211 4.92 19.12 -0.39
N ILE A 212 4.78 19.36 0.92
CA ILE A 212 5.29 20.60 1.57
C ILE A 212 6.82 20.68 1.41
N LEU A 213 7.53 19.59 1.69
CA LEU A 213 8.98 19.51 1.58
C LEU A 213 9.50 19.59 0.12
N GLU A 214 8.62 19.45 -0.86
CA GLU A 214 8.88 19.58 -2.29
C GLU A 214 8.33 20.90 -2.86
N ASP A 215 8.26 21.96 -2.04
CA ASP A 215 7.85 23.31 -2.40
C ASP A 215 6.39 23.49 -2.87
N LYS A 216 5.53 22.47 -2.66
CA LYS A 216 4.10 22.53 -2.97
C LYS A 216 3.26 22.86 -1.71
N GLN A 217 3.69 23.84 -0.93
CA GLN A 217 3.22 24.13 0.44
C GLN A 217 1.69 24.17 0.57
N ARG A 218 0.99 25.01 -0.22
CA ARG A 218 -0.48 25.17 -0.09
C ARG A 218 -1.24 23.87 -0.32
N LYS A 219 -0.86 23.13 -1.35
CA LYS A 219 -1.52 21.87 -1.69
C LYS A 219 -1.11 20.74 -0.75
N GLY A 220 0.15 20.72 -0.32
CA GLY A 220 0.64 19.79 0.68
C GLY A 220 -0.07 19.96 2.02
N VAL A 221 -0.24 21.19 2.50
CA VAL A 221 -1.01 21.47 3.73
C VAL A 221 -2.46 20.98 3.59
N LEU A 222 -3.11 21.23 2.44
CA LEU A 222 -4.47 20.75 2.19
C LEU A 222 -4.56 19.22 2.24
N VAL A 223 -3.63 18.53 1.58
CA VAL A 223 -3.57 17.06 1.57
C VAL A 223 -3.32 16.53 2.99
N ALA A 224 -2.39 17.14 3.73
CA ALA A 224 -2.11 16.76 5.10
C ALA A 224 -3.33 16.95 6.02
N ALA A 225 -4.01 18.09 5.90
CA ALA A 225 -5.20 18.37 6.68
C ALA A 225 -6.36 17.41 6.37
N ILE A 226 -6.58 17.10 5.09
CA ILE A 226 -7.61 16.12 4.66
C ILE A 226 -7.30 14.74 5.24
N GLY A 227 -6.05 14.27 5.12
CA GLY A 227 -5.65 12.96 5.63
C GLY A 227 -5.83 12.84 7.14
N LEU A 228 -5.37 13.85 7.89
CA LEU A 228 -5.51 13.89 9.34
C LEU A 228 -6.98 13.97 9.76
N SER A 229 -7.76 14.86 9.13
CA SER A 229 -9.19 15.00 9.43
C SER A 229 -9.95 13.70 9.15
N TRP A 230 -9.63 13.01 8.05
CA TRP A 230 -10.20 11.70 7.74
C TRP A 230 -9.94 10.70 8.86
N PHE A 231 -8.68 10.55 9.26
CA PHE A 231 -8.30 9.65 10.34
C PHE A 231 -9.07 9.97 11.64
N LEU A 232 -9.09 11.24 12.05
CA LEU A 232 -9.78 11.65 13.27
C LEU A 232 -11.29 11.39 13.20
N VAL A 233 -11.93 11.71 12.08
CA VAL A 233 -13.38 11.46 11.91
C VAL A 233 -13.68 9.96 11.94
N MET A 234 -12.86 9.14 11.28
CA MET A 234 -13.05 7.69 11.30
C MET A 234 -12.83 7.10 12.70
N ALA A 235 -11.74 7.44 13.37
CA ALA A 235 -11.38 6.88 14.65
C ALA A 235 -12.30 7.33 15.80
N PHE A 236 -12.78 8.58 15.78
CA PHE A 236 -13.54 9.17 16.90
C PHE A 236 -15.05 9.23 16.66
N VAL A 237 -15.51 9.14 15.41
CA VAL A 237 -16.94 9.30 15.09
C VAL A 237 -17.48 8.05 14.38
N VAL A 238 -16.93 7.69 13.22
CA VAL A 238 -17.55 6.68 12.34
C VAL A 238 -17.38 5.27 12.90
N GLN A 239 -16.17 4.85 13.24
CA GLN A 239 -15.93 3.50 13.75
C GLN A 239 -16.61 3.23 15.10
N PRO A 240 -16.58 4.16 16.10
CA PRO A 240 -17.38 4.00 17.32
C PRO A 240 -18.89 3.96 17.07
N ALA A 241 -19.41 4.75 16.11
CA ALA A 241 -20.84 4.77 15.80
C ALA A 241 -21.35 3.48 15.12
N ILE A 242 -20.49 2.83 14.32
CA ILE A 242 -20.81 1.55 13.64
C ILE A 242 -20.54 0.36 14.57
N GLY A 243 -19.57 0.46 15.46
CA GLY A 243 -19.15 -0.58 16.40
C GLY A 243 -19.80 -0.46 17.77
N ASN A 244 -19.14 -0.99 18.77
CA ASN A 244 -19.64 -1.03 20.14
C ASN A 244 -19.29 0.20 21.00
N GLY A 245 -19.15 1.37 20.37
CA GLY A 245 -18.89 2.64 21.07
C GLY A 245 -17.41 2.98 21.29
N GLU A 246 -16.48 2.10 20.93
CA GLU A 246 -15.05 2.33 21.06
C GLU A 246 -14.30 2.09 19.75
N TYR A 247 -13.17 2.75 19.60
CA TYR A 247 -12.26 2.47 18.49
C TYR A 247 -11.62 1.08 18.69
N PRO A 248 -11.73 0.14 17.72
CA PRO A 248 -11.33 -1.26 17.93
C PRO A 248 -9.87 -1.47 18.32
N HIS A 249 -8.98 -0.61 17.80
CA HIS A 249 -7.54 -0.69 18.07
C HIS A 249 -7.11 0.05 19.33
N LEU A 250 -8.06 0.62 20.10
CA LEU A 250 -7.75 1.40 21.30
C LEU A 250 -7.01 0.58 22.35
N LYS A 251 -7.30 -0.71 22.43
CA LYS A 251 -6.65 -1.62 23.38
C LYS A 251 -5.14 -1.72 23.18
N SER A 252 -4.66 -1.60 21.96
CA SER A 252 -3.24 -1.62 21.64
C SER A 252 -2.49 -0.38 22.16
N PHE A 253 -3.23 0.70 22.45
CA PHE A 253 -2.70 1.97 22.93
C PHE A 253 -3.12 2.27 24.38
N ALA A 254 -3.61 1.27 25.10
CA ALA A 254 -4.11 1.44 26.48
C ALA A 254 -3.02 1.91 27.46
N SER A 255 -1.74 1.71 27.14
CA SER A 255 -0.59 2.21 27.91
C SER A 255 -0.56 3.75 27.99
N TYR A 256 -1.13 4.45 26.99
CA TYR A 256 -1.13 5.92 26.93
C TYR A 256 -2.34 6.56 27.60
N GLY A 257 -3.40 5.79 27.91
CA GLY A 257 -4.57 6.32 28.61
C GLY A 257 -5.84 5.52 28.40
N ALA A 258 -6.90 5.91 29.11
CA ALA A 258 -8.21 5.28 29.01
C ALA A 258 -9.10 6.02 27.99
N GLY A 259 -9.71 5.26 27.06
CA GLY A 259 -10.57 5.81 26.01
C GLY A 259 -9.80 6.59 24.94
N SER A 260 -10.46 6.84 23.80
CA SER A 260 -9.82 7.46 22.62
C SER A 260 -9.19 8.83 22.91
N PHE A 261 -9.84 9.67 23.73
CA PHE A 261 -9.29 10.99 24.11
C PHE A 261 -8.14 10.87 25.11
N GLY A 262 -8.20 9.89 26.06
CA GLY A 262 -7.13 9.66 27.01
C GLY A 262 -5.85 9.22 26.35
N VAL A 263 -5.96 8.29 25.39
CA VAL A 263 -4.82 7.83 24.58
C VAL A 263 -4.22 8.99 23.78
N LEU A 264 -5.04 9.77 23.07
CA LEU A 264 -4.56 10.92 22.30
C LEU A 264 -3.82 11.92 23.20
N PHE A 265 -4.39 12.25 24.34
CA PHE A 265 -3.78 13.17 25.30
C PHE A 265 -2.48 12.60 25.88
N GLY A 266 -2.44 11.30 26.21
CA GLY A 266 -1.25 10.62 26.71
C GLY A 266 -0.11 10.65 25.69
N MET A 267 -0.39 10.32 24.42
CA MET A 267 0.60 10.38 23.35
C MET A 267 1.16 11.79 23.13
N ILE A 268 0.31 12.82 23.22
CA ILE A 268 0.76 14.23 23.10
C ILE A 268 1.56 14.65 24.33
N SER A 269 1.19 14.19 25.51
CA SER A 269 1.83 14.57 26.78
C SER A 269 3.19 13.90 26.98
N ASP A 270 3.38 12.69 26.44
CA ASP A 270 4.64 11.94 26.52
C ASP A 270 5.10 11.44 25.14
N PRO A 271 5.60 12.34 24.27
CA PRO A 271 6.07 11.98 22.95
C PRO A 271 7.34 11.11 22.98
N PHE A 272 8.10 11.12 24.10
CA PHE A 272 9.30 10.28 24.23
C PHE A 272 8.95 8.81 24.47
N SER A 273 7.89 8.52 25.18
CA SER A 273 7.36 7.17 25.33
C SER A 273 6.90 6.62 23.98
N VAL A 274 6.15 7.40 23.19
CA VAL A 274 5.73 7.04 21.83
C VAL A 274 6.92 6.74 20.91
N LEU A 275 7.97 7.56 20.99
CA LEU A 275 9.21 7.32 20.25
C LEU A 275 9.93 6.07 20.76
N GLY A 276 9.90 5.79 22.07
CA GLY A 276 10.48 4.59 22.67
C GLY A 276 9.87 3.32 22.10
N ASP A 277 8.55 3.26 22.04
CA ASP A 277 7.81 2.10 21.50
C ASP A 277 8.10 1.84 20.01
N LEU A 278 8.37 2.89 19.23
CA LEU A 278 8.82 2.75 17.83
C LEU A 278 10.20 2.06 17.72
N PHE A 279 11.01 2.16 18.76
CA PHE A 279 12.33 1.51 18.84
C PHE A 279 12.32 0.18 19.60
N GLU A 280 11.16 -0.30 20.00
CA GLU A 280 11.05 -1.65 20.56
C GLU A 280 11.49 -2.72 19.55
N ARG A 281 11.94 -3.84 20.10
CA ARG A 281 12.52 -4.93 19.31
C ARG A 281 11.60 -5.40 18.17
N GLU A 282 10.30 -5.52 18.44
CA GLU A 282 9.32 -5.99 17.44
C GLU A 282 9.15 -4.99 16.29
N SER A 283 9.07 -3.71 16.59
CA SER A 283 9.00 -2.63 15.57
C SER A 283 10.28 -2.56 14.76
N PHE A 284 11.43 -2.70 15.42
CA PHE A 284 12.72 -2.72 14.74
C PHE A 284 12.87 -3.92 13.80
N GLU A 285 12.44 -5.13 14.22
CA GLU A 285 12.44 -6.33 13.36
C GLU A 285 11.52 -6.15 12.14
N LYS A 286 10.34 -5.56 12.31
CA LYS A 286 9.43 -5.25 11.19
C LYS A 286 10.07 -4.29 10.18
N VAL A 287 10.69 -3.22 10.68
CA VAL A 287 11.42 -2.26 9.82
C VAL A 287 12.58 -2.93 9.11
N LEU A 288 13.36 -3.76 9.81
CA LEU A 288 14.48 -4.49 9.24
C LEU A 288 14.01 -5.42 8.10
N LEU A 289 12.97 -6.21 8.33
CA LEU A 289 12.41 -7.11 7.33
C LEU A 289 11.83 -6.36 6.11
N LEU A 290 11.34 -5.15 6.30
CA LEU A 290 10.85 -4.30 5.22
C LEU A 290 11.99 -3.71 4.38
N VAL A 291 13.09 -3.30 5.02
CA VAL A 291 14.13 -2.48 4.39
C VAL A 291 15.32 -3.32 3.92
N ALA A 292 15.61 -4.45 4.58
CA ALA A 292 16.73 -5.32 4.23
C ALA A 292 16.63 -5.90 2.80
N PRO A 293 15.47 -6.37 2.30
CA PRO A 293 15.37 -6.91 0.94
C PRO A 293 15.67 -5.88 -0.16
N VAL A 294 15.55 -4.60 0.15
CA VAL A 294 15.88 -3.49 -0.76
C VAL A 294 17.21 -2.81 -0.40
N LEU A 295 18.09 -3.52 0.31
CA LEU A 295 19.45 -3.08 0.65
C LEU A 295 19.49 -1.73 1.38
N PHE A 296 18.53 -1.47 2.26
CA PHE A 296 18.43 -0.24 3.06
C PHE A 296 18.36 1.06 2.24
N LEU A 297 18.10 0.98 0.94
CA LEU A 297 18.00 2.14 0.05
C LEU A 297 17.02 3.22 0.51
N PRO A 298 15.84 2.89 1.09
CA PRO A 298 14.92 3.90 1.59
C PRO A 298 15.50 4.78 2.71
N LEU A 299 16.47 4.28 3.48
CA LEU A 299 17.11 5.04 4.56
C LEU A 299 18.03 6.16 4.05
N VAL A 300 18.45 6.12 2.79
CA VAL A 300 19.29 7.17 2.18
C VAL A 300 18.55 8.51 2.11
N ARG A 301 17.21 8.51 2.01
CA ARG A 301 16.38 9.72 2.01
C ARG A 301 15.13 9.53 2.86
N MET A 302 15.30 9.70 4.17
CA MET A 302 14.26 9.50 5.20
C MET A 302 12.93 10.23 4.93
N ARG A 303 12.95 11.36 4.23
CA ARG A 303 11.72 12.11 3.89
C ARG A 303 10.68 11.28 3.12
N TYR A 304 11.12 10.29 2.34
CA TYR A 304 10.21 9.42 1.59
C TYR A 304 9.72 8.20 2.40
N LEU A 305 10.32 7.96 3.58
CA LEU A 305 9.80 6.98 4.54
C LEU A 305 8.67 7.56 5.42
N SER A 306 8.55 8.87 5.49
CA SER A 306 7.55 9.52 6.36
C SER A 306 6.10 9.00 6.17
N PRO A 307 5.62 8.65 4.94
CA PRO A 307 4.28 8.08 4.78
C PRO A 307 4.09 6.69 5.39
N VAL A 308 5.19 5.97 5.65
CA VAL A 308 5.16 4.60 6.18
C VAL A 308 5.29 4.59 7.70
N LEU A 309 6.01 5.56 8.27
CA LEU A 309 6.27 5.62 9.72
C LEU A 309 5.01 5.52 10.59
N PRO A 310 3.90 6.23 10.31
CA PRO A 310 2.70 6.13 11.12
C PRO A 310 2.00 4.76 11.07
N LEU A 311 2.39 3.89 10.15
CA LEU A 311 1.79 2.57 9.93
C LEU A 311 2.63 1.43 10.53
N LEU A 312 3.79 1.75 11.11
CA LEU A 312 4.72 0.78 11.71
C LEU A 312 4.53 0.61 13.22
N GLY A 313 3.81 1.55 13.85
CA GLY A 313 3.54 1.57 15.28
C GLY A 313 2.39 0.70 15.75
#